data_7ab1b84325bd2944812c5c75b921a448
#
_entry.id   7ab1b84325bd2944812c5c75b921a448
#
_cell.length_a   1.000
_cell.length_b   1.000
_cell.length_c   1.000
_cell.angle_alpha   90.00
_cell.angle_beta   90.00
_cell.angle_gamma   90.00
#
_symmetry.space_group_name_H-M   'P 1'
#
loop_
_entity.id
_entity.type
_entity.pdbx_description
1 polymer ?
#
loop_
_entity_poly.entity_id
_entity_poly.type
_entity_poly.pdbx_seq_one_letter_code
_entity_poly.pdbx_strand_id
1 'polypeptide(L)'
;RIVTATTDARMIAVDKNTGQPCSDFGEEGQISLLAGMGEVKPYYYFVTSPPTLASGVLVVGGWVMDNQETNEPSGVVRAYDPRTGELAWAWDMGREGDTSLPPQGETYTRGTPNVWSLTAADDELGLVYVPTGNATPDYFGGHRTEIMDKYASSIVAIDAKTGLTRWHFQTTHHDIWDYDVPSQPTLVDITLDGALRKVVIVPTKRGEIFMLDRVTGEPLTEVSERPVPQTDLPNERSSATQPFSTGMPSFAHPRIREQDLIGITPFDQMACRTAFHQLRYEGPMTPPSVQGTLLYPGPAGGMNWGSVAVDEQRQLLVINNLHLPWQIKMIPREEDIARNEAQDARRGYGIGGPQRGTPFAARVELFGSPFFLPCLKPPYG
;
A
#
# COMPACT_ATOMS: atom_id res chain seq x y z
N ARG A 1 -27.33 -3.05 -13.65
CA ARG A 1 -27.14 -3.51 -12.25
C ARG A 1 -26.15 -2.64 -11.50
N ILE A 2 -26.17 -2.72 -10.18
CA ILE A 2 -25.17 -2.15 -9.28
C ILE A 2 -24.39 -3.32 -8.70
N VAL A 3 -23.07 -3.24 -8.72
CA VAL A 3 -22.19 -4.27 -8.16
C VAL A 3 -21.33 -3.64 -7.06
N THR A 4 -21.21 -4.33 -5.94
CA THR A 4 -20.36 -3.91 -4.83
C THR A 4 -19.67 -5.12 -4.21
N ALA A 5 -18.51 -4.89 -3.62
CA ALA A 5 -17.85 -5.87 -2.78
C ALA A 5 -18.10 -5.57 -1.29
N THR A 6 -17.95 -6.56 -0.43
CA THR A 6 -18.31 -6.50 0.98
C THR A 6 -17.15 -6.85 1.89
N THR A 7 -17.23 -6.44 3.15
CA THR A 7 -16.21 -6.71 4.16
C THR A 7 -16.14 -8.17 4.63
N ASP A 8 -17.07 -9.01 4.19
CA ASP A 8 -17.05 -10.46 4.40
C ASP A 8 -16.61 -11.23 3.14
N ALA A 9 -15.88 -10.55 2.26
CA ALA A 9 -15.28 -11.10 1.04
C ALA A 9 -16.29 -11.71 0.06
N ARG A 10 -17.43 -11.04 -0.14
CA ARG A 10 -18.37 -11.34 -1.22
C ARG A 10 -18.41 -10.21 -2.24
N MET A 11 -18.81 -10.48 -3.45
CA MET A 11 -19.25 -9.49 -4.41
C MET A 11 -20.72 -9.75 -4.72
N ILE A 12 -21.54 -8.72 -4.63
CA ILE A 12 -22.99 -8.81 -4.82
C ILE A 12 -23.45 -7.90 -5.96
N ALA A 13 -24.44 -8.35 -6.70
CA ALA A 13 -25.07 -7.60 -7.79
C ALA A 13 -26.55 -7.45 -7.54
N VAL A 14 -27.06 -6.22 -7.64
CA VAL A 14 -28.49 -5.91 -7.51
C VAL A 14 -29.00 -5.19 -8.76
N ASP A 15 -30.26 -5.41 -9.08
CA ASP A 15 -30.95 -4.64 -10.11
C ASP A 15 -31.12 -3.18 -9.68
N LYS A 16 -30.67 -2.25 -10.51
CA LYS A 16 -30.65 -0.81 -10.18
C LYS A 16 -32.03 -0.19 -10.02
N ASN A 17 -33.09 -0.80 -10.54
CA ASN A 17 -34.44 -0.24 -10.49
C ASN A 17 -35.24 -0.83 -9.32
N THR A 18 -35.03 -2.11 -8.98
CA THR A 18 -35.80 -2.83 -7.97
C THR A 18 -35.06 -3.05 -6.67
N GLY A 19 -33.72 -2.97 -6.68
CA GLY A 19 -32.86 -3.31 -5.53
C GLY A 19 -32.79 -4.82 -5.23
N GLN A 20 -33.43 -5.66 -6.04
CA GLN A 20 -33.42 -7.11 -5.84
C GLN A 20 -32.12 -7.72 -6.34
N PRO A 21 -31.63 -8.84 -5.74
CA PRO A 21 -30.48 -9.55 -6.23
C PRO A 21 -30.63 -9.97 -7.70
N CYS A 22 -29.56 -9.85 -8.48
CA CYS A 22 -29.53 -10.32 -9.85
C CYS A 22 -29.30 -11.84 -9.86
N SER A 23 -30.34 -12.65 -10.01
CA SER A 23 -30.28 -14.12 -9.92
C SER A 23 -29.35 -14.80 -10.93
N ASP A 24 -28.98 -14.08 -12.00
CA ASP A 24 -28.03 -14.54 -13.04
C ASP A 24 -26.56 -14.19 -12.71
N PHE A 25 -26.28 -13.63 -11.53
CA PHE A 25 -24.93 -13.31 -11.06
C PHE A 25 -24.55 -14.25 -9.91
N GLY A 26 -23.65 -15.20 -10.18
CA GLY A 26 -23.20 -16.19 -9.22
C GLY A 26 -24.35 -17.01 -8.64
N GLU A 27 -24.35 -17.19 -7.34
CA GLU A 27 -25.40 -17.87 -6.60
C GLU A 27 -26.29 -16.81 -5.93
N GLU A 28 -27.53 -16.74 -6.34
CA GLU A 28 -28.54 -15.81 -5.82
C GLU A 28 -28.08 -14.32 -5.81
N GLY A 29 -27.34 -13.89 -6.83
CA GLY A 29 -26.88 -12.52 -6.97
C GLY A 29 -25.55 -12.22 -6.29
N GLN A 30 -24.78 -13.24 -5.91
CA GLN A 30 -23.51 -13.05 -5.22
C GLN A 30 -22.47 -14.11 -5.59
N ILE A 31 -21.20 -13.76 -5.40
CA ILE A 31 -20.04 -14.67 -5.51
C ILE A 31 -19.14 -14.54 -4.28
N SER A 32 -18.47 -15.62 -3.91
CA SER A 32 -17.45 -15.62 -2.87
C SER A 32 -16.09 -15.22 -3.44
N LEU A 33 -15.44 -14.23 -2.82
CA LEU A 33 -14.08 -13.84 -3.14
C LEU A 33 -13.03 -14.65 -2.36
N LEU A 34 -13.44 -15.72 -1.65
CA LEU A 34 -12.53 -16.64 -0.97
C LEU A 34 -12.14 -17.86 -1.81
N ALA A 35 -12.70 -18.01 -3.01
CA ALA A 35 -12.32 -19.08 -3.91
C ALA A 35 -10.81 -19.02 -4.22
N GLY A 36 -10.10 -20.15 -4.05
CA GLY A 36 -8.66 -20.25 -4.26
C GLY A 36 -7.78 -19.62 -3.18
N MET A 37 -8.36 -19.00 -2.13
CA MET A 37 -7.59 -18.34 -1.05
C MET A 37 -7.08 -19.30 0.03
N GLY A 38 -7.58 -20.56 0.04
CA GLY A 38 -7.32 -21.53 1.11
C GLY A 38 -7.99 -21.13 2.42
N GLU A 39 -7.36 -21.49 3.54
CA GLU A 39 -7.86 -21.09 4.86
C GLU A 39 -7.61 -19.61 5.08
N VAL A 40 -8.68 -18.86 5.35
CA VAL A 40 -8.65 -17.44 5.68
C VAL A 40 -9.26 -17.25 7.06
N LYS A 41 -8.46 -16.76 8.01
CA LYS A 41 -8.95 -16.41 9.35
C LYS A 41 -9.97 -15.26 9.26
N PRO A 42 -10.97 -15.18 10.16
CA PRO A 42 -11.90 -14.07 10.19
C PRO A 42 -11.16 -12.71 10.17
N TYR A 43 -11.59 -11.80 9.30
CA TYR A 43 -11.02 -10.45 9.10
C TYR A 43 -9.59 -10.41 8.52
N TYR A 44 -9.01 -11.52 8.07
CA TYR A 44 -7.69 -11.53 7.44
C TYR A 44 -7.73 -11.21 5.94
N TYR A 45 -8.89 -11.24 5.32
CA TYR A 45 -9.11 -10.80 3.95
C TYR A 45 -10.51 -10.22 3.78
N PHE A 46 -10.61 -9.03 3.21
CA PHE A 46 -11.86 -8.37 2.84
C PHE A 46 -11.63 -7.30 1.77
N VAL A 47 -12.70 -6.74 1.23
CA VAL A 47 -12.61 -5.74 0.17
C VAL A 47 -12.96 -4.36 0.71
N THR A 48 -12.07 -3.40 0.46
CA THR A 48 -12.19 -2.01 0.92
C THR A 48 -12.56 -1.03 -0.19
N SER A 49 -12.45 -1.47 -1.46
CA SER A 49 -12.68 -0.63 -2.63
C SER A 49 -13.69 -1.25 -3.59
N PRO A 50 -14.53 -0.46 -4.28
CA PRO A 50 -15.48 -1.00 -5.24
C PRO A 50 -14.76 -1.67 -6.42
N PRO A 51 -15.38 -2.68 -7.06
CA PRO A 51 -14.86 -3.25 -8.29
C PRO A 51 -14.79 -2.20 -9.41
N THR A 52 -13.72 -2.26 -10.20
CA THR A 52 -13.54 -1.39 -11.37
C THR A 52 -13.96 -2.13 -12.63
N LEU A 53 -14.84 -1.51 -13.44
CA LEU A 53 -15.19 -2.04 -14.75
C LEU A 53 -14.07 -1.66 -15.74
N ALA A 54 -13.47 -2.67 -16.36
CA ALA A 54 -12.35 -2.54 -17.31
C ALA A 54 -12.56 -3.49 -18.50
N SER A 55 -12.68 -2.96 -19.69
CA SER A 55 -12.84 -3.75 -20.93
C SER A 55 -13.88 -4.89 -20.85
N GLY A 56 -14.96 -4.66 -20.11
CA GLY A 56 -16.08 -5.60 -19.98
C GLY A 56 -15.94 -6.61 -18.84
N VAL A 57 -14.93 -6.52 -17.97
CA VAL A 57 -14.79 -7.31 -16.75
C VAL A 57 -14.81 -6.45 -15.49
N LEU A 58 -15.18 -7.02 -14.36
CA LEU A 58 -15.13 -6.41 -13.04
C LEU A 58 -13.85 -6.80 -12.33
N VAL A 59 -12.91 -5.87 -12.22
CA VAL A 59 -11.62 -6.09 -11.53
C VAL A 59 -11.76 -5.74 -10.06
N VAL A 60 -11.32 -6.64 -9.19
CA VAL A 60 -11.36 -6.47 -7.74
C VAL A 60 -10.06 -6.95 -7.09
N GLY A 61 -9.49 -6.11 -6.25
CA GLY A 61 -8.44 -6.48 -5.30
C GLY A 61 -9.03 -6.76 -3.92
N GLY A 62 -8.18 -6.80 -2.91
CA GLY A 62 -8.63 -6.95 -1.53
C GLY A 62 -7.58 -6.45 -0.55
N TRP A 63 -8.02 -6.12 0.63
CA TRP A 63 -7.17 -5.82 1.76
C TRP A 63 -6.82 -7.12 2.49
N VAL A 64 -5.58 -7.28 2.86
CA VAL A 64 -5.06 -8.39 3.67
C VAL A 64 -4.62 -7.82 5.02
N MET A 65 -4.91 -8.51 6.12
CA MET A 65 -4.49 -8.09 7.45
C MET A 65 -2.97 -8.05 7.52
N ASP A 66 -2.42 -6.84 7.67
CA ASP A 66 -0.98 -6.63 7.71
C ASP A 66 -0.38 -6.94 9.06
N ASN A 67 0.92 -7.26 9.10
CA ASN A 67 1.75 -7.35 10.29
C ASN A 67 1.39 -8.45 11.30
N GLN A 68 0.54 -9.41 10.94
CA GLN A 68 0.22 -10.51 11.84
C GLN A 68 1.20 -11.68 11.69
N GLU A 69 1.42 -12.12 10.46
CA GLU A 69 2.29 -13.29 10.17
C GLU A 69 2.82 -13.27 8.72
N THR A 70 3.84 -14.09 8.42
CA THR A 70 4.43 -14.19 7.08
C THR A 70 3.57 -14.96 6.08
N ASN A 71 2.61 -15.77 6.55
CA ASN A 71 1.75 -16.60 5.71
C ASN A 71 0.30 -16.09 5.67
N GLU A 72 0.14 -14.80 5.53
CA GLU A 72 -1.17 -14.16 5.39
C GLU A 72 -1.82 -14.49 4.04
N PRO A 73 -3.12 -14.26 3.86
CA PRO A 73 -3.81 -14.54 2.58
C PRO A 73 -3.10 -13.90 1.39
N SER A 74 -3.40 -14.41 0.19
CA SER A 74 -2.89 -13.86 -1.06
C SER A 74 -3.44 -12.46 -1.33
N GLY A 75 -2.60 -11.59 -1.88
CA GLY A 75 -2.99 -10.29 -2.44
C GLY A 75 -3.50 -10.37 -3.89
N VAL A 76 -3.92 -11.54 -4.37
CA VAL A 76 -4.39 -11.76 -5.73
C VAL A 76 -5.45 -10.76 -6.18
N VAL A 77 -5.28 -10.21 -7.39
CA VAL A 77 -6.30 -9.41 -8.07
C VAL A 77 -7.06 -10.30 -9.04
N ARG A 78 -8.39 -10.16 -9.08
CA ARG A 78 -9.25 -11.02 -9.90
C ARG A 78 -10.22 -10.20 -10.73
N ALA A 79 -10.56 -10.74 -11.89
CA ALA A 79 -11.61 -10.18 -12.72
C ALA A 79 -12.73 -11.17 -12.95
N TYR A 80 -13.94 -10.66 -13.03
CA TYR A 80 -15.16 -11.45 -13.17
C TYR A 80 -16.05 -10.91 -14.29
N ASP A 81 -16.77 -11.79 -14.95
CA ASP A 81 -17.82 -11.39 -15.89
C ASP A 81 -18.91 -10.60 -15.13
N PRO A 82 -19.27 -9.37 -15.56
CA PRO A 82 -20.23 -8.53 -14.84
C PRO A 82 -21.69 -9.05 -14.93
N ARG A 83 -21.97 -10.04 -15.75
CA ARG A 83 -23.30 -10.64 -15.89
C ARG A 83 -23.42 -11.91 -15.08
N THR A 84 -22.45 -12.82 -15.24
CA THR A 84 -22.53 -14.16 -14.64
C THR A 84 -21.79 -14.28 -13.31
N GLY A 85 -20.81 -13.39 -13.03
CA GLY A 85 -19.93 -13.53 -11.87
C GLY A 85 -18.87 -14.62 -12.03
N GLU A 86 -18.73 -15.20 -13.22
CA GLU A 86 -17.69 -16.19 -13.50
C GLU A 86 -16.31 -15.53 -13.51
N LEU A 87 -15.29 -16.24 -13.00
CA LEU A 87 -13.90 -15.77 -13.02
C LEU A 87 -13.41 -15.65 -14.46
N ALA A 88 -13.02 -14.45 -14.87
CA ALA A 88 -12.40 -14.20 -16.16
C ALA A 88 -10.88 -14.46 -16.11
N TRP A 89 -10.22 -13.94 -15.08
CA TRP A 89 -8.80 -14.16 -14.81
C TRP A 89 -8.44 -13.83 -13.36
N ALA A 90 -7.29 -14.33 -12.92
CA ALA A 90 -6.67 -13.99 -11.66
C ALA A 90 -5.20 -13.60 -11.89
N TRP A 91 -4.79 -12.47 -11.38
CA TRP A 91 -3.41 -12.04 -11.35
C TRP A 91 -2.80 -12.38 -9.99
N ASP A 92 -2.18 -13.57 -9.93
CA ASP A 92 -1.40 -14.04 -8.78
C ASP A 92 0.09 -13.78 -9.06
N MET A 93 0.70 -12.92 -8.26
CA MET A 93 2.09 -12.50 -8.44
C MET A 93 3.08 -13.66 -8.41
N GLY A 94 2.80 -14.70 -7.61
CA GLY A 94 3.65 -15.88 -7.50
C GLY A 94 3.44 -16.92 -8.61
N ARG A 95 2.46 -16.71 -9.50
CA ARG A 95 2.13 -17.62 -10.61
C ARG A 95 2.13 -16.88 -11.94
N GLU A 96 3.25 -16.20 -12.24
CA GLU A 96 3.38 -15.41 -13.46
C GLU A 96 2.96 -16.19 -14.72
N GLY A 97 2.07 -15.60 -15.51
CA GLY A 97 1.56 -16.19 -16.74
C GLY A 97 0.38 -17.16 -16.56
N ASP A 98 0.09 -17.63 -15.36
CA ASP A 98 -1.08 -18.43 -15.05
C ASP A 98 -2.17 -17.55 -14.42
N THR A 99 -3.24 -17.30 -15.16
CA THR A 99 -4.35 -16.44 -14.73
C THR A 99 -5.60 -17.24 -14.34
N SER A 100 -5.46 -18.53 -14.10
CA SER A 100 -6.56 -19.42 -13.71
C SER A 100 -6.78 -19.46 -12.19
N LEU A 101 -7.90 -20.04 -11.79
CA LEU A 101 -8.11 -20.48 -10.40
C LEU A 101 -7.08 -21.58 -10.07
N PRO A 102 -6.48 -21.58 -8.86
CA PRO A 102 -5.63 -22.68 -8.43
C PRO A 102 -6.34 -24.05 -8.52
N PRO A 103 -5.62 -25.13 -8.86
CA PRO A 103 -6.16 -26.47 -8.82
C PRO A 103 -6.74 -26.84 -7.45
N GLN A 104 -7.63 -27.81 -7.42
CA GLN A 104 -8.21 -28.29 -6.16
C GLN A 104 -7.10 -28.73 -5.17
N GLY A 105 -7.12 -28.18 -3.98
CA GLY A 105 -6.12 -28.45 -2.93
C GLY A 105 -4.94 -27.49 -2.93
N GLU A 106 -4.83 -26.62 -3.93
CA GLU A 106 -3.85 -25.54 -3.99
C GLU A 106 -4.50 -24.19 -3.69
N THR A 107 -3.65 -23.17 -3.44
CA THR A 107 -4.10 -21.81 -3.18
C THR A 107 -3.33 -20.80 -4.02
N TYR A 108 -3.87 -19.61 -4.17
CA TYR A 108 -3.08 -18.47 -4.60
C TYR A 108 -1.89 -18.26 -3.68
N THR A 109 -0.83 -17.64 -4.19
CA THR A 109 0.42 -17.40 -3.46
C THR A 109 0.18 -16.50 -2.25
N ARG A 110 0.47 -17.02 -1.07
CA ARG A 110 0.23 -16.33 0.20
C ARG A 110 1.34 -15.33 0.53
N GLY A 111 1.01 -14.30 1.32
CA GLY A 111 1.95 -13.27 1.76
C GLY A 111 2.37 -12.28 0.68
N THR A 112 1.73 -12.31 -0.50
CA THR A 112 2.01 -11.39 -1.60
C THR A 112 1.42 -9.99 -1.36
N PRO A 113 1.98 -8.94 -2.00
CA PRO A 113 1.40 -7.61 -2.00
C PRO A 113 -0.09 -7.62 -2.32
N ASN A 114 -0.87 -6.81 -1.61
CA ASN A 114 -2.31 -6.71 -1.82
C ASN A 114 -2.68 -5.48 -2.65
N VAL A 115 -3.95 -5.37 -3.05
CA VAL A 115 -4.51 -4.20 -3.76
C VAL A 115 -5.78 -3.77 -3.02
N TRP A 116 -5.59 -2.98 -2.00
CA TRP A 116 -6.66 -2.51 -1.12
C TRP A 116 -7.27 -1.19 -1.55
N SER A 117 -6.55 -0.41 -2.35
CA SER A 117 -7.02 0.86 -2.90
C SER A 117 -7.76 0.68 -4.22
N LEU A 118 -8.30 1.78 -4.73
CA LEU A 118 -9.02 1.85 -6.00
C LEU A 118 -8.06 1.62 -7.17
N THR A 119 -8.53 0.86 -8.16
CA THR A 119 -7.86 0.73 -9.45
C THR A 119 -8.40 1.75 -10.45
N ALA A 120 -7.70 1.97 -11.56
CA ALA A 120 -8.15 2.78 -12.69
C ALA A 120 -8.08 1.97 -13.99
N ALA A 121 -8.94 2.26 -14.95
CA ALA A 121 -8.99 1.54 -16.22
C ALA A 121 -8.96 2.49 -17.42
N ASP A 122 -8.32 2.03 -18.50
CA ASP A 122 -8.32 2.65 -19.81
C ASP A 122 -8.82 1.62 -20.85
N ASP A 123 -10.08 1.77 -21.24
CA ASP A 123 -10.71 0.84 -22.17
C ASP A 123 -10.15 0.95 -23.60
N GLU A 124 -9.60 2.11 -23.99
CA GLU A 124 -8.95 2.32 -25.29
C GLU A 124 -7.65 1.51 -25.38
N LEU A 125 -6.86 1.51 -24.31
CA LEU A 125 -5.63 0.73 -24.22
C LEU A 125 -5.86 -0.72 -23.78
N GLY A 126 -7.05 -1.02 -23.24
CA GLY A 126 -7.36 -2.34 -22.68
C GLY A 126 -6.55 -2.66 -21.42
N LEU A 127 -6.23 -1.64 -20.62
CA LEU A 127 -5.40 -1.76 -19.44
C LEU A 127 -6.16 -1.39 -18.16
N VAL A 128 -5.84 -2.10 -17.08
CA VAL A 128 -6.19 -1.70 -15.71
C VAL A 128 -4.92 -1.44 -14.92
N TYR A 129 -4.90 -0.33 -14.19
CA TYR A 129 -3.76 0.13 -13.38
C TYR A 129 -4.05 -0.16 -11.92
N VAL A 130 -3.20 -0.98 -11.32
CA VAL A 130 -3.39 -1.54 -9.97
C VAL A 130 -2.30 -0.98 -9.06
N PRO A 131 -2.68 -0.18 -8.03
CA PRO A 131 -1.73 0.27 -7.03
C PRO A 131 -1.54 -0.83 -5.99
N THR A 132 -0.32 -1.36 -5.86
CA THR A 132 -0.04 -2.44 -4.92
C THR A 132 0.42 -1.91 -3.57
N GLY A 133 0.02 -2.62 -2.53
CA GLY A 133 0.55 -2.48 -1.20
C GLY A 133 1.89 -3.17 -1.03
N ASN A 134 2.26 -3.37 0.23
CA ASN A 134 3.47 -4.08 0.58
C ASN A 134 3.24 -5.60 0.65
N ALA A 135 4.33 -6.37 0.64
CA ALA A 135 4.28 -7.80 0.99
C ALA A 135 4.29 -7.95 2.52
N THR A 136 3.46 -8.85 3.04
CA THR A 136 3.31 -9.01 4.48
C THR A 136 4.40 -9.83 5.14
N PRO A 137 4.83 -9.46 6.36
CA PRO A 137 4.56 -8.22 7.12
C PRO A 137 5.34 -7.01 6.57
N ASP A 138 4.86 -5.78 6.90
CA ASP A 138 5.36 -4.55 6.30
C ASP A 138 6.76 -4.13 6.75
N TYR A 139 7.10 -4.39 8.03
CA TYR A 139 8.28 -3.78 8.67
C TYR A 139 9.50 -4.70 8.77
N PHE A 140 9.39 -5.91 8.19
CA PHE A 140 10.50 -6.85 8.05
C PHE A 140 10.35 -7.67 6.78
N GLY A 141 11.29 -7.57 5.87
CA GLY A 141 11.26 -8.19 4.55
C GLY A 141 12.29 -9.29 4.32
N GLY A 142 13.08 -9.66 5.34
CA GLY A 142 14.18 -10.64 5.17
C GLY A 142 13.76 -12.05 4.72
N HIS A 143 12.47 -12.36 4.81
CA HIS A 143 11.86 -13.62 4.35
C HIS A 143 11.28 -13.52 2.93
N ARG A 144 11.13 -12.31 2.38
CA ARG A 144 10.46 -12.08 1.11
C ARG A 144 11.23 -12.68 -0.06
N THR A 145 10.50 -13.28 -0.98
CA THR A 145 11.02 -13.76 -2.26
C THR A 145 11.17 -12.60 -3.25
N GLU A 146 11.95 -12.82 -4.31
CA GLU A 146 12.14 -11.83 -5.38
C GLU A 146 10.81 -11.38 -6.00
N ILE A 147 9.86 -12.30 -6.15
CA ILE A 147 8.55 -11.97 -6.74
C ILE A 147 7.69 -11.11 -5.81
N MET A 148 7.77 -11.33 -4.49
CA MET A 148 7.10 -10.48 -3.51
C MET A 148 7.65 -9.06 -3.55
N ASP A 149 8.97 -8.92 -3.60
CA ASP A 149 9.61 -7.61 -3.71
C ASP A 149 9.34 -6.91 -5.05
N LYS A 150 9.29 -7.68 -6.15
CA LYS A 150 9.11 -7.14 -7.50
C LYS A 150 7.86 -6.27 -7.64
N TYR A 151 6.76 -6.70 -7.03
CA TYR A 151 5.47 -6.04 -7.16
C TYR A 151 5.02 -5.28 -5.91
N ALA A 152 5.82 -5.29 -4.83
CA ALA A 152 5.52 -4.50 -3.64
C ALA A 152 5.63 -3.00 -3.93
N SER A 153 4.73 -2.20 -3.34
CA SER A 153 4.73 -0.74 -3.38
C SER A 153 4.93 -0.18 -4.79
N SER A 154 4.11 -0.69 -5.72
CA SER A 154 4.23 -0.46 -7.17
C SER A 154 2.91 0.00 -7.78
N ILE A 155 3.01 0.60 -8.97
CA ILE A 155 1.90 0.67 -9.92
C ILE A 155 2.11 -0.39 -10.99
N VAL A 156 1.09 -1.21 -11.24
CA VAL A 156 1.14 -2.31 -12.22
C VAL A 156 0.05 -2.11 -13.25
N ALA A 157 0.39 -2.15 -14.54
CA ALA A 157 -0.59 -2.22 -15.61
C ALA A 157 -0.82 -3.67 -16.01
N ILE A 158 -2.07 -4.09 -15.97
CA ILE A 158 -2.52 -5.43 -16.31
C ILE A 158 -3.39 -5.35 -17.55
N ASP A 159 -3.20 -6.24 -18.48
CA ASP A 159 -4.11 -6.41 -19.62
C ASP A 159 -5.49 -6.84 -19.11
N ALA A 160 -6.49 -6.00 -19.34
CA ALA A 160 -7.82 -6.18 -18.76
C ALA A 160 -8.57 -7.42 -19.29
N LYS A 161 -8.17 -7.98 -20.43
CA LYS A 161 -8.79 -9.17 -21.00
C LYS A 161 -8.11 -10.47 -20.57
N THR A 162 -6.79 -10.43 -20.37
CA THR A 162 -6.00 -11.63 -20.12
C THR A 162 -5.51 -11.78 -18.69
N GLY A 163 -5.47 -10.70 -17.91
CA GLY A 163 -4.90 -10.70 -16.57
C GLY A 163 -3.36 -10.69 -16.53
N LEU A 164 -2.71 -10.55 -17.69
CA LEU A 164 -1.25 -10.57 -17.79
C LEU A 164 -0.66 -9.19 -17.51
N THR A 165 0.44 -9.15 -16.78
CA THR A 165 1.22 -7.91 -16.55
C THR A 165 1.76 -7.38 -17.87
N ARG A 166 1.54 -6.09 -18.14
CA ARG A 166 2.10 -5.37 -19.29
C ARG A 166 3.37 -4.61 -18.88
N TRP A 167 3.32 -3.91 -17.77
CA TRP A 167 4.46 -3.23 -17.17
C TRP A 167 4.20 -2.99 -15.67
N HIS A 168 5.25 -2.69 -14.93
CA HIS A 168 5.15 -2.20 -13.56
C HIS A 168 6.22 -1.14 -13.30
N PHE A 169 5.94 -0.25 -12.36
CA PHE A 169 6.88 0.74 -11.86
C PHE A 169 6.85 0.71 -10.33
N GLN A 170 7.98 0.43 -9.71
CA GLN A 170 8.10 0.34 -8.27
C GLN A 170 8.43 1.71 -7.67
N THR A 171 7.60 2.19 -6.75
CA THR A 171 7.80 3.49 -6.10
C THR A 171 8.70 3.40 -4.88
N THR A 172 8.82 2.22 -4.26
CA THR A 172 9.68 1.96 -3.11
C THR A 172 10.28 0.56 -3.24
N HIS A 173 11.62 0.47 -3.36
CA HIS A 173 12.33 -0.81 -3.44
C HIS A 173 12.43 -1.45 -2.07
N HIS A 174 12.14 -2.75 -1.98
CA HIS A 174 12.18 -3.53 -0.75
C HIS A 174 11.60 -2.75 0.45
N ASP A 175 10.33 -2.45 0.35
CA ASP A 175 9.62 -1.59 1.29
C ASP A 175 9.54 -2.23 2.69
N ILE A 176 10.18 -1.60 3.66
CA ILE A 176 10.16 -1.97 5.09
C ILE A 176 9.61 -0.82 5.95
N TRP A 177 8.87 0.11 5.35
CA TRP A 177 8.30 1.29 6.00
C TRP A 177 6.77 1.35 5.92
N ASP A 178 6.12 0.44 5.17
CA ASP A 178 4.71 0.50 4.81
C ASP A 178 4.42 1.72 3.91
N TYR A 179 5.22 1.87 2.85
CA TYR A 179 5.09 2.93 1.86
C TYR A 179 4.35 2.48 0.60
N ASP A 180 3.25 1.78 0.80
CA ASP A 180 2.30 1.38 -0.23
C ASP A 180 2.04 2.45 -1.28
N VAL A 181 1.52 2.05 -2.43
CA VAL A 181 0.80 2.96 -3.32
C VAL A 181 -0.68 2.96 -2.91
N PRO A 182 -1.11 3.92 -2.06
CA PRO A 182 -2.42 3.86 -1.40
C PRO A 182 -3.53 4.55 -2.18
N SER A 183 -3.16 5.21 -3.28
CA SER A 183 -4.03 6.14 -4.00
C SER A 183 -4.51 5.55 -5.29
N GLN A 184 -5.73 5.90 -5.72
CA GLN A 184 -6.18 5.59 -7.06
C GLN A 184 -5.24 6.20 -8.09
N PRO A 185 -4.70 5.43 -9.05
CA PRO A 185 -3.95 5.98 -10.17
C PRO A 185 -4.82 6.93 -10.97
N THR A 186 -4.35 8.15 -11.22
CA THR A 186 -5.14 9.16 -11.94
C THR A 186 -4.73 9.20 -13.40
N LEU A 187 -5.66 8.87 -14.28
CA LEU A 187 -5.44 8.86 -15.72
C LEU A 187 -5.80 10.23 -16.30
N VAL A 188 -4.90 10.81 -17.08
CA VAL A 188 -5.10 12.12 -17.71
C VAL A 188 -4.33 12.18 -19.01
N ASP A 189 -4.88 12.90 -19.98
CA ASP A 189 -4.19 13.23 -21.23
C ASP A 189 -3.69 14.69 -21.15
N ILE A 190 -2.39 14.88 -21.23
CA ILE A 190 -1.76 16.20 -21.12
C ILE A 190 -0.88 16.52 -22.32
N THR A 191 -0.72 17.79 -22.62
CA THR A 191 0.28 18.22 -23.59
C THR A 191 1.61 18.45 -22.89
N LEU A 192 2.59 17.61 -23.20
CA LEU A 192 3.96 17.71 -22.70
C LEU A 192 4.91 17.88 -23.89
N ASP A 193 5.74 18.92 -23.87
CA ASP A 193 6.68 19.27 -24.97
C ASP A 193 6.02 19.35 -26.34
N GLY A 194 4.79 19.87 -26.39
CA GLY A 194 4.02 20.05 -27.63
C GLY A 194 3.35 18.79 -28.18
N ALA A 195 3.47 17.64 -27.50
CA ALA A 195 2.82 16.38 -27.85
C ALA A 195 1.78 15.97 -26.81
N LEU A 196 0.63 15.46 -27.26
CA LEU A 196 -0.35 14.85 -26.37
C LEU A 196 0.19 13.53 -25.83
N ARG A 197 0.19 13.37 -24.52
CA ARG A 197 0.65 12.16 -23.80
C ARG A 197 -0.46 11.57 -22.96
N LYS A 198 -0.60 10.26 -23.03
CA LYS A 198 -1.45 9.48 -22.11
C LYS A 198 -0.66 9.23 -20.84
N VAL A 199 -1.11 9.81 -19.72
CA VAL A 199 -0.36 9.84 -18.46
C VAL A 199 -1.11 9.11 -17.38
N VAL A 200 -0.38 8.39 -16.52
CA VAL A 200 -0.85 7.98 -15.21
C VAL A 200 -0.06 8.72 -14.13
N ILE A 201 -0.79 9.40 -13.24
CA ILE A 201 -0.23 10.10 -12.08
C ILE A 201 -0.37 9.18 -10.86
N VAL A 202 0.75 8.94 -10.19
CA VAL A 202 0.86 8.03 -9.04
C VAL A 202 1.33 8.79 -7.82
N PRO A 203 0.42 9.24 -6.94
CA PRO A 203 0.78 9.81 -5.64
C PRO A 203 1.15 8.70 -4.65
N THR A 204 2.08 8.97 -3.74
CA THR A 204 2.64 7.97 -2.83
C THR A 204 2.60 8.39 -1.36
N LYS A 205 2.64 7.41 -0.45
CA LYS A 205 2.81 7.64 0.99
C LYS A 205 4.07 8.47 1.31
N ARG A 206 5.08 8.40 0.46
CA ARG A 206 6.33 9.18 0.61
C ARG A 206 6.17 10.69 0.37
N GLY A 207 5.01 11.14 -0.12
CA GLY A 207 4.78 12.54 -0.50
C GLY A 207 5.39 12.89 -1.87
N GLU A 208 5.73 11.90 -2.66
CA GLU A 208 6.23 12.06 -4.04
C GLU A 208 5.15 11.66 -5.04
N ILE A 209 5.17 12.30 -6.19
CA ILE A 209 4.26 12.04 -7.29
C ILE A 209 5.09 11.57 -8.47
N PHE A 210 4.79 10.38 -8.98
CA PHE A 210 5.38 9.90 -10.23
C PHE A 210 4.41 10.14 -11.37
N MET A 211 4.92 10.62 -12.49
CA MET A 211 4.20 10.86 -13.72
C MET A 211 4.76 9.92 -14.79
N LEU A 212 3.97 8.91 -15.18
CA LEU A 212 4.42 7.84 -16.06
C LEU A 212 3.62 7.85 -17.37
N ASP A 213 4.25 7.43 -18.45
CA ASP A 213 3.56 7.09 -19.69
C ASP A 213 2.61 5.91 -19.43
N ARG A 214 1.35 6.10 -19.68
CA ARG A 214 0.28 5.13 -19.35
C ARG A 214 0.36 3.85 -20.19
N VAL A 215 1.03 3.90 -21.35
CA VAL A 215 1.18 2.75 -22.25
C VAL A 215 2.38 1.89 -21.86
N THR A 216 3.50 2.52 -21.48
CA THR A 216 4.79 1.84 -21.30
C THR A 216 5.24 1.73 -19.84
N GLY A 217 4.70 2.58 -18.95
CA GLY A 217 5.16 2.69 -17.57
C GLY A 217 6.44 3.52 -17.39
N GLU A 218 7.01 4.04 -18.45
CA GLU A 218 8.22 4.85 -18.40
C GLU A 218 7.94 6.21 -17.75
N PRO A 219 8.84 6.71 -16.87
CA PRO A 219 8.72 8.03 -16.30
C PRO A 219 8.75 9.12 -17.38
N LEU A 220 7.77 10.02 -17.36
CA LEU A 220 7.70 11.21 -18.24
C LEU A 220 8.40 12.43 -17.63
N THR A 221 8.74 12.34 -16.35
CA THR A 221 9.55 13.34 -15.63
C THR A 221 10.73 12.66 -14.97
N GLU A 222 11.76 13.43 -14.65
CA GLU A 222 12.98 12.88 -14.06
C GLU A 222 12.71 12.10 -12.79
N VAL A 223 13.23 10.87 -12.72
CA VAL A 223 13.31 10.02 -11.53
C VAL A 223 14.77 9.67 -11.29
N SER A 224 15.27 9.95 -10.09
CA SER A 224 16.67 9.72 -9.71
C SER A 224 16.77 8.65 -8.64
N GLU A 225 17.59 7.63 -8.87
CA GLU A 225 17.98 6.68 -7.84
C GLU A 225 18.97 7.34 -6.87
N ARG A 226 18.64 7.37 -5.58
CA ARG A 226 19.48 7.98 -4.53
C ARG A 226 19.79 7.01 -3.42
N PRO A 227 21.04 7.01 -2.91
CA PRO A 227 21.39 6.23 -1.73
C PRO A 227 20.53 6.56 -0.52
N VAL A 228 20.18 5.55 0.26
CA VAL A 228 19.37 5.68 1.49
C VAL A 228 20.08 5.01 2.68
N PRO A 229 19.71 5.37 3.93
CA PRO A 229 20.24 4.70 5.11
C PRO A 229 19.98 3.19 5.07
N GLN A 230 20.96 2.42 5.53
CA GLN A 230 20.91 0.97 5.50
C GLN A 230 20.44 0.42 6.84
N THR A 231 19.74 -0.73 6.81
CA THR A 231 19.29 -1.42 8.03
C THR A 231 20.45 -2.01 8.83
N ASP A 232 20.28 -2.06 10.13
CA ASP A 232 21.16 -2.75 11.08
C ASP A 232 20.51 -4.01 11.69
N LEU A 233 19.29 -4.34 11.22
CA LEU A 233 18.59 -5.53 11.71
C LEU A 233 19.22 -6.81 11.14
N PRO A 234 19.48 -7.82 11.99
CA PRO A 234 19.99 -9.09 11.51
C PRO A 234 18.96 -9.78 10.60
N ASN A 235 19.48 -10.39 9.52
CA ASN A 235 18.70 -11.08 8.49
C ASN A 235 17.71 -10.20 7.72
N GLU A 236 17.86 -8.89 7.83
CA GLU A 236 17.15 -7.91 7.00
C GLU A 236 18.13 -7.29 5.99
N ARG A 237 17.59 -6.75 4.91
CA ARG A 237 18.34 -5.98 3.92
C ARG A 237 17.63 -4.65 3.63
N SER A 238 18.35 -3.69 3.14
CA SER A 238 17.78 -2.49 2.53
C SER A 238 18.17 -2.44 1.06
N SER A 239 17.33 -1.87 0.21
CA SER A 239 17.80 -1.46 -1.11
C SER A 239 18.91 -0.42 -0.95
N ALA A 240 19.94 -0.48 -1.78
CA ALA A 240 21.04 0.48 -1.75
C ALA A 240 20.56 1.90 -2.11
N THR A 241 19.60 1.98 -3.02
CA THR A 241 18.99 3.22 -3.49
C THR A 241 17.46 3.13 -3.46
N GLN A 242 16.82 4.29 -3.59
CA GLN A 242 15.38 4.41 -3.77
C GLN A 242 15.08 5.40 -4.90
N PRO A 243 13.99 5.21 -5.67
CA PRO A 243 13.58 6.14 -6.69
C PRO A 243 13.00 7.42 -6.07
N PHE A 244 13.50 8.58 -6.49
CA PHE A 244 12.98 9.90 -6.10
C PHE A 244 12.46 10.63 -7.32
N SER A 245 11.23 11.12 -7.26
CA SER A 245 10.60 11.91 -8.32
C SER A 245 11.16 13.34 -8.32
N THR A 246 12.25 13.56 -9.04
CA THR A 246 12.97 14.84 -9.05
C THR A 246 12.45 15.82 -10.09
N GLY A 247 11.73 15.34 -11.09
CA GLY A 247 11.12 16.16 -12.14
C GLY A 247 9.71 16.67 -11.80
N MET A 248 9.15 16.31 -10.65
CA MET A 248 7.84 16.76 -10.15
C MET A 248 7.98 17.58 -8.87
N PRO A 249 7.02 18.46 -8.54
CA PRO A 249 6.95 19.04 -7.21
C PRO A 249 6.90 17.95 -6.14
N SER A 250 7.73 18.05 -5.12
CA SER A 250 7.74 17.12 -4.00
C SER A 250 6.95 17.69 -2.83
N PHE A 251 6.09 16.86 -2.25
CA PHE A 251 5.39 17.09 -1.00
C PHE A 251 5.99 16.23 0.11
N ALA A 252 7.10 15.55 -0.20
CA ALA A 252 7.91 14.86 0.79
C ALA A 252 8.39 15.85 1.86
N HIS A 253 8.43 15.36 3.08
CA HIS A 253 8.74 16.20 4.21
C HIS A 253 10.24 16.52 4.27
N PRO A 254 10.60 17.75 4.62
CA PRO A 254 11.99 18.07 4.87
C PRO A 254 12.50 17.27 6.08
N ARG A 255 13.81 17.05 6.14
CA ARG A 255 14.44 16.42 7.30
C ARG A 255 14.06 17.16 8.58
N ILE A 256 13.48 16.44 9.55
CA ILE A 256 13.17 17.00 10.88
C ILE A 256 14.49 17.33 11.61
N ARG A 257 14.51 18.48 12.25
CA ARG A 257 15.59 18.94 13.12
C ARG A 257 15.02 19.24 14.50
N GLU A 258 15.85 19.25 15.51
CA GLU A 258 15.43 19.52 16.89
C GLU A 258 14.66 20.86 17.04
N GLN A 259 15.02 21.87 16.25
CA GLN A 259 14.33 23.18 16.24
C GLN A 259 12.90 23.14 15.70
N ASP A 260 12.53 22.07 15.00
CA ASP A 260 11.20 21.88 14.43
C ASP A 260 10.24 21.25 15.46
N LEU A 261 10.80 20.78 16.60
CA LEU A 261 10.03 20.19 17.70
C LEU A 261 9.38 21.25 18.56
N ILE A 262 8.14 20.99 18.94
CA ILE A 262 7.35 21.85 19.81
C ILE A 262 6.83 21.08 21.02
N GLY A 263 6.33 21.83 21.99
CA GLY A 263 5.52 21.37 23.12
C GLY A 263 4.63 22.49 23.58
N ILE A 264 3.48 22.19 24.15
CA ILE A 264 2.57 23.19 24.72
C ILE A 264 3.17 23.80 25.98
N THR A 265 3.96 23.03 26.72
CA THR A 265 4.71 23.48 27.89
C THR A 265 6.21 23.21 27.71
N PRO A 266 7.10 23.88 28.47
CA PRO A 266 8.53 23.56 28.45
C PRO A 266 8.82 22.07 28.80
N PHE A 267 8.05 21.46 29.67
CA PHE A 267 8.20 20.05 30.04
C PHE A 267 7.81 19.12 28.87
N ASP A 268 6.74 19.45 28.19
CA ASP A 268 6.27 18.73 27.02
C ASP A 268 7.29 18.83 25.88
N GLN A 269 7.80 20.04 25.62
CA GLN A 269 8.87 20.25 24.64
C GLN A 269 10.15 19.48 25.00
N MET A 270 10.52 19.45 26.28
CA MET A 270 11.67 18.67 26.74
C MET A 270 11.45 17.17 26.50
N ALA A 271 10.25 16.66 26.77
CA ALA A 271 9.91 15.27 26.50
C ALA A 271 10.03 14.93 25.00
N CYS A 272 9.49 15.78 24.12
CA CYS A 272 9.62 15.63 22.67
C CYS A 272 11.08 15.61 22.19
N ARG A 273 11.93 16.53 22.69
CA ARG A 273 13.36 16.57 22.36
C ARG A 273 14.09 15.34 22.86
N THR A 274 13.81 14.92 24.11
CA THR A 274 14.41 13.70 24.68
C THR A 274 14.05 12.48 23.85
N ALA A 275 12.77 12.31 23.50
CA ALA A 275 12.31 11.20 22.65
C ALA A 275 12.97 11.24 21.26
N PHE A 276 13.09 12.41 20.66
CA PHE A 276 13.76 12.57 19.35
C PHE A 276 15.22 12.09 19.39
N HIS A 277 15.98 12.44 20.43
CA HIS A 277 17.37 12.01 20.58
C HIS A 277 17.54 10.52 20.93
N GLN A 278 16.50 9.88 21.41
CA GLN A 278 16.49 8.43 21.67
C GLN A 278 16.22 7.60 20.43
N LEU A 279 15.62 8.19 19.40
CA LEU A 279 15.29 7.51 18.16
C LEU A 279 16.43 7.63 17.14
N ARG A 280 16.59 6.58 16.33
CA ARG A 280 17.41 6.64 15.12
C ARG A 280 16.73 7.52 14.08
N TYR A 281 17.42 8.51 13.55
CA TYR A 281 16.90 9.35 12.46
C TYR A 281 18.04 9.95 11.63
N GLU A 282 18.20 9.40 10.43
CA GLU A 282 19.21 9.83 9.46
C GLU A 282 18.59 10.69 8.33
N GLY A 283 17.29 10.93 8.41
CA GLY A 283 16.46 11.63 7.42
C GLY A 283 15.41 10.71 6.79
N PRO A 284 14.87 11.06 5.61
CA PRO A 284 13.93 10.19 4.89
C PRO A 284 14.49 8.80 4.66
N MET A 285 13.62 7.80 4.65
CA MET A 285 13.97 6.39 4.44
C MET A 285 14.92 5.79 5.50
N THR A 286 14.99 6.37 6.70
CA THR A 286 15.69 5.71 7.82
C THR A 286 14.97 4.39 8.15
N PRO A 287 15.64 3.21 8.08
CA PRO A 287 14.95 1.94 8.26
C PRO A 287 14.54 1.68 9.72
N PRO A 288 13.52 0.85 9.95
CA PRO A 288 13.14 0.37 11.28
C PRO A 288 14.32 -0.22 12.04
N SER A 289 14.37 -0.02 13.37
CA SER A 289 15.47 -0.48 14.22
C SER A 289 14.98 -0.93 15.60
N VAL A 290 15.82 -1.71 16.32
CA VAL A 290 15.56 -2.12 17.72
C VAL A 290 15.67 -0.92 18.66
N GLN A 291 16.53 0.05 18.36
CA GLN A 291 16.60 1.31 19.11
C GLN A 291 15.25 2.05 19.07
N GLY A 292 14.54 1.97 17.97
CA GLY A 292 13.40 2.77 17.57
C GLY A 292 13.81 3.81 16.55
N THR A 293 12.98 4.01 15.54
CA THR A 293 13.24 4.90 14.39
C THR A 293 12.12 5.93 14.28
N LEU A 294 12.48 7.18 14.01
CA LEU A 294 11.53 8.21 13.63
C LEU A 294 11.22 8.09 12.13
N LEU A 295 9.94 7.95 11.79
CA LEU A 295 9.44 7.91 10.43
C LEU A 295 8.73 9.22 10.07
N TYR A 296 9.14 9.83 8.95
CA TYR A 296 8.49 11.04 8.45
C TYR A 296 8.64 11.16 6.92
N PRO A 297 7.53 10.97 6.19
CA PRO A 297 6.20 10.59 6.68
C PRO A 297 6.21 9.20 7.33
N GLY A 298 5.17 8.92 8.12
CA GLY A 298 4.97 7.59 8.68
C GLY A 298 4.12 6.69 7.78
N PRO A 299 3.65 5.56 8.28
CA PRO A 299 2.89 4.58 7.48
C PRO A 299 1.51 5.08 7.04
N ALA A 300 0.93 6.08 7.72
CA ALA A 300 -0.24 6.79 7.20
C ALA A 300 0.08 7.63 5.95
N GLY A 301 1.36 7.87 5.69
CA GLY A 301 1.86 8.52 4.50
C GLY A 301 1.67 10.03 4.47
N GLY A 302 2.23 10.63 3.45
CA GLY A 302 1.95 11.99 3.01
C GLY A 302 0.64 12.03 2.22
N MET A 303 0.57 11.36 1.08
CA MET A 303 -0.66 11.14 0.32
C MET A 303 -1.20 9.73 0.56
N ASN A 304 -2.52 9.61 0.65
CA ASN A 304 -3.19 8.34 0.94
C ASN A 304 -4.52 8.26 0.15
N TRP A 305 -5.55 7.66 0.68
CA TRP A 305 -6.85 7.41 0.03
C TRP A 305 -7.50 8.63 -0.63
N GLY A 306 -7.19 9.83 -0.17
CA GLY A 306 -7.67 11.06 -0.78
C GLY A 306 -7.29 11.18 -2.25
N SER A 307 -6.29 10.42 -2.70
CA SER A 307 -5.78 10.44 -4.07
C SER A 307 -5.48 11.88 -4.55
N VAL A 308 -5.63 12.14 -5.83
CA VAL A 308 -5.50 13.48 -6.41
C VAL A 308 -6.69 13.77 -7.32
N ALA A 309 -6.99 15.04 -7.54
CA ALA A 309 -7.95 15.48 -8.53
C ALA A 309 -7.27 16.36 -9.58
N VAL A 310 -7.67 16.22 -10.83
CA VAL A 310 -7.13 16.99 -11.95
C VAL A 310 -8.21 17.90 -12.54
N ASP A 311 -7.91 19.18 -12.66
CA ASP A 311 -8.65 20.12 -13.49
C ASP A 311 -7.91 20.25 -14.84
N GLU A 312 -8.34 19.48 -15.83
CA GLU A 312 -7.70 19.44 -17.14
C GLU A 312 -7.76 20.78 -17.86
N GLN A 313 -8.84 21.57 -17.66
CA GLN A 313 -8.99 22.86 -18.32
C GLN A 313 -8.01 23.90 -17.81
N ARG A 314 -7.74 23.87 -16.49
CA ARG A 314 -6.77 24.77 -15.85
C ARG A 314 -5.37 24.17 -15.71
N GLN A 315 -5.21 22.90 -16.09
CA GLN A 315 -3.97 22.13 -15.90
C GLN A 315 -3.49 22.17 -14.45
N LEU A 316 -4.41 21.94 -13.51
CA LEU A 316 -4.13 21.92 -12.09
C LEU A 316 -4.26 20.51 -11.54
N LEU A 317 -3.28 20.11 -10.75
CA LEU A 317 -3.32 18.92 -9.90
C LEU A 317 -3.61 19.37 -8.46
N VAL A 318 -4.71 18.89 -7.90
CA VAL A 318 -5.08 19.16 -6.51
C VAL A 318 -4.78 17.94 -5.67
N ILE A 319 -4.03 18.13 -4.61
CA ILE A 319 -3.60 17.07 -3.70
C ILE A 319 -3.87 17.46 -2.26
N ASN A 320 -4.07 16.45 -1.41
CA ASN A 320 -3.97 16.59 0.04
C ASN A 320 -2.73 15.82 0.51
N ASN A 321 -2.06 16.34 1.53
CA ASN A 321 -0.84 15.73 2.05
C ASN A 321 -0.80 15.83 3.57
N LEU A 322 -0.48 14.73 4.27
CA LEU A 322 -0.39 14.65 5.71
C LEU A 322 1.04 14.86 6.19
N HIS A 323 1.19 15.55 7.33
CA HIS A 323 2.47 15.92 7.94
C HIS A 323 2.57 15.38 9.38
N LEU A 324 2.35 14.07 9.56
CA LEU A 324 2.38 13.43 10.87
C LEU A 324 3.64 12.57 11.03
N PRO A 325 4.48 12.86 12.04
CA PRO A 325 5.62 12.02 12.35
C PRO A 325 5.18 10.79 13.15
N TRP A 326 5.83 9.66 12.89
CA TRP A 326 5.60 8.39 13.56
C TRP A 326 6.89 7.86 14.15
N GLN A 327 6.78 6.91 15.05
CA GLN A 327 7.92 6.15 15.54
C GLN A 327 7.63 4.65 15.38
N ILE A 328 8.66 3.92 14.97
CA ILE A 328 8.62 2.47 14.87
C ILE A 328 9.72 1.86 15.71
N LYS A 329 9.39 0.83 16.46
CA LYS A 329 10.37 0.04 17.21
C LYS A 329 10.23 -1.43 16.87
N MET A 330 11.33 -2.02 16.40
CA MET A 330 11.43 -3.46 16.22
C MET A 330 11.70 -4.13 17.56
N ILE A 331 10.86 -5.11 17.91
CA ILE A 331 10.91 -5.82 19.19
C ILE A 331 11.44 -7.23 18.91
N PRO A 332 12.60 -7.62 19.43
CA PRO A 332 13.10 -8.98 19.27
C PRO A 332 12.07 -10.02 19.72
N ARG A 333 12.01 -11.14 19.01
CA ARG A 333 10.98 -12.19 19.24
C ARG A 333 10.93 -12.69 20.66
N GLU A 334 12.06 -12.88 21.30
CA GLU A 334 12.13 -13.34 22.70
C GLU A 334 11.52 -12.30 23.65
N GLU A 335 11.80 -11.02 23.45
CA GLU A 335 11.20 -9.93 24.22
C GLU A 335 9.68 -9.86 23.99
N ASP A 336 9.24 -10.02 22.75
CA ASP A 336 7.82 -10.02 22.40
C ASP A 336 7.05 -11.15 23.07
N ILE A 337 7.60 -12.37 23.07
CA ILE A 337 7.01 -13.53 23.77
C ILE A 337 6.91 -13.25 25.26
N ALA A 338 7.99 -12.84 25.91
CA ALA A 338 8.01 -12.55 27.35
C ALA A 338 7.00 -11.47 27.74
N ARG A 339 6.82 -10.45 26.92
CA ARG A 339 5.83 -9.38 27.13
C ARG A 339 4.39 -9.88 27.03
N ASN A 340 4.12 -10.76 26.07
CA ASN A 340 2.79 -11.35 25.89
C ASN A 340 2.44 -12.31 27.04
N GLU A 341 3.40 -13.10 27.52
CA GLU A 341 3.24 -13.98 28.68
C GLU A 341 2.98 -13.19 29.98
N ALA A 342 3.62 -12.04 30.13
CA ALA A 342 3.40 -11.14 31.26
C ALA A 342 2.05 -10.40 31.21
N GLN A 343 1.23 -10.60 30.18
CA GLN A 343 -0.05 -9.92 29.95
C GLN A 343 0.05 -8.39 30.05
N ASP A 344 1.18 -7.82 29.64
CA ASP A 344 1.40 -6.37 29.66
C ASP A 344 0.61 -5.68 28.52
N ALA A 345 -0.73 -5.68 28.67
CA ALA A 345 -1.66 -5.09 27.72
C ALA A 345 -1.45 -3.58 27.51
N ARG A 346 -0.64 -2.91 28.34
CA ARG A 346 -0.33 -1.48 28.22
C ARG A 346 0.66 -1.18 27.09
N ARG A 347 1.24 -2.20 26.49
CA ARG A 347 2.27 -2.09 25.46
C ARG A 347 1.88 -2.80 24.18
N GLY A 348 0.68 -2.50 23.65
CA GLY A 348 0.25 -2.99 22.35
C GLY A 348 1.22 -2.62 21.23
N TYR A 349 0.95 -3.13 20.05
CA TYR A 349 1.79 -2.86 18.86
C TYR A 349 1.47 -1.52 18.17
N GLY A 350 0.48 -0.75 18.66
CA GLY A 350 -0.07 0.38 17.92
C GLY A 350 -0.72 -0.10 16.62
N ILE A 351 -0.33 0.48 15.49
CA ILE A 351 -0.73 0.00 14.15
C ILE A 351 0.26 -1.01 13.54
N GLY A 352 1.31 -1.39 14.28
CA GLY A 352 2.20 -2.49 13.91
C GLY A 352 1.58 -3.86 14.20
N GLY A 353 2.43 -4.85 14.50
CA GLY A 353 1.92 -6.20 14.78
C GLY A 353 2.97 -7.18 15.27
N PRO A 354 2.55 -8.39 15.61
CA PRO A 354 3.44 -9.43 16.09
C PRO A 354 4.37 -9.98 15.01
N GLN A 355 4.10 -9.80 13.72
CA GLN A 355 4.88 -10.27 12.59
C GLN A 355 5.40 -11.71 12.78
N ARG A 356 4.48 -12.66 13.11
CA ARG A 356 4.86 -14.07 13.37
C ARG A 356 5.54 -14.67 12.14
N GLY A 357 6.56 -15.49 12.37
CA GLY A 357 7.41 -16.05 11.31
C GLY A 357 8.64 -15.19 10.99
N THR A 358 8.75 -14.00 11.59
CA THR A 358 9.95 -13.15 11.52
C THR A 358 10.66 -13.05 12.87
N PRO A 359 11.94 -12.62 12.92
CA PRO A 359 12.67 -12.42 14.16
C PRO A 359 12.15 -11.28 15.05
N PHE A 360 11.27 -10.44 14.54
CA PHE A 360 10.82 -9.23 15.22
C PHE A 360 9.30 -9.08 15.19
N ALA A 361 8.72 -8.50 16.23
CA ALA A 361 7.46 -7.78 16.17
C ALA A 361 7.73 -6.29 15.91
N ALA A 362 6.73 -5.56 15.44
CA ALA A 362 6.83 -4.12 15.19
C ALA A 362 5.82 -3.36 16.04
N ARG A 363 6.27 -2.33 16.76
CA ARG A 363 5.41 -1.37 17.43
C ARG A 363 5.47 -0.03 16.71
N VAL A 364 4.34 0.45 16.26
CA VAL A 364 4.23 1.67 15.44
C VAL A 364 3.21 2.61 16.06
N GLU A 365 3.65 3.81 16.38
CA GLU A 365 2.86 4.82 17.10
C GLU A 365 3.14 6.22 16.56
N LEU A 366 2.22 7.15 16.75
CA LEU A 366 2.48 8.56 16.49
C LEU A 366 3.65 9.06 17.35
N PHE A 367 4.54 9.84 16.75
CA PHE A 367 5.58 10.52 17.49
C PHE A 367 4.98 11.73 18.20
N GLY A 368 4.62 11.52 19.46
CA GLY A 368 3.94 12.50 20.30
C GLY A 368 4.51 12.58 21.70
N SER A 369 4.10 13.61 22.42
CA SER A 369 4.42 13.81 23.83
C SER A 369 3.63 12.84 24.74
N PRO A 370 4.00 12.72 26.01
CA PRO A 370 3.23 11.95 27.00
C PRO A 370 1.76 12.39 27.15
N PHE A 371 1.40 13.56 26.66
CA PHE A 371 0.03 14.08 26.66
C PHE A 371 -0.70 13.84 25.32
N PHE A 372 -0.17 12.95 24.47
CA PHE A 372 -0.72 12.62 23.16
C PHE A 372 -0.79 13.79 22.17
N LEU A 373 0.09 14.77 22.31
CA LEU A 373 0.20 15.90 21.41
C LEU A 373 1.34 15.68 20.41
N PRO A 374 1.17 16.09 19.14
CA PRO A 374 2.25 15.99 18.16
C PRO A 374 3.48 16.76 18.63
N CYS A 375 4.65 16.13 18.50
CA CYS A 375 5.94 16.78 18.83
C CYS A 375 6.46 17.69 17.71
N LEU A 376 5.80 17.77 16.58
CA LEU A 376 6.20 18.56 15.42
C LEU A 376 5.27 19.77 15.23
N LYS A 377 5.83 20.86 14.69
CA LYS A 377 5.04 22.05 14.33
C LYS A 377 3.98 21.74 13.26
N PRO A 378 2.77 22.34 13.35
CA PRO A 378 1.81 22.31 12.23
C PRO A 378 2.38 23.08 11.02
N PRO A 379 1.79 22.95 9.81
CA PRO A 379 0.53 22.23 9.56
C PRO A 379 0.69 20.71 9.56
N TYR A 380 -0.41 20.00 9.85
CA TYR A 380 -0.45 18.52 9.82
C TYR A 380 -1.14 17.97 8.56
N GLY A 381 -1.56 18.84 7.68
CA GLY A 381 -2.22 18.58 6.40
C GLY A 381 -2.83 19.84 5.81
#